data_63c8c02dfe3bdff8f86f755b63357667
#
_entry.id   63c8c02dfe3bdff8f86f755b63357667
#
_cell.length_a   1.000
_cell.length_b   1.000
_cell.length_c   1.000
_cell.angle_alpha   90.00
_cell.angle_beta   90.00
_cell.angle_gamma   90.00
#
_symmetry.space_group_name_H-M   'P 1'
#
loop_
_entity.id
_entity.type
_entity.pdbx_description
1 polymer ?
#
loop_
_entity_poly.entity_id
_entity_poly.type
_entity_poly.pdbx_seq_one_letter_code
_entity_poly.pdbx_strand_id
1 'polypeptide(L)'
;MNPPEQAAAAYPARDDYTVFCEGIRALCKIDLLQYKRGQMERRIRSFAERRGTADLEAYLRELKGDPHELDAFLDRVTINVSQLWRNPVQWEVLAAHVLPELAEAGRIRAWSAGCSYGAEAYTVLAVAAETVPGVPIDMRGTDIDKRMVDRAREGCYSADDA
;
A
#
# COMPACT_ATOMS: atom_id res chain seq x y z
N MET A 1 -17.13 46.16 -11.97
CA MET A 1 -15.83 45.50 -11.84
C MET A 1 -16.14 44.03 -11.61
N ASN A 2 -16.13 43.23 -12.70
CA ASN A 2 -16.41 41.79 -12.64
C ASN A 2 -15.22 41.04 -12.03
N PRO A 3 -15.43 40.03 -11.16
CA PRO A 3 -14.36 39.22 -10.67
C PRO A 3 -13.74 38.38 -11.82
N PRO A 4 -12.43 38.08 -11.76
CA PRO A 4 -11.78 37.33 -12.80
C PRO A 4 -12.36 35.91 -12.85
N GLU A 5 -12.78 35.52 -14.04
CA GLU A 5 -13.18 34.18 -14.44
C GLU A 5 -12.03 33.23 -14.10
N GLN A 6 -12.25 32.37 -13.11
CA GLN A 6 -11.31 31.32 -12.76
C GLN A 6 -11.25 30.37 -13.97
N ALA A 7 -10.13 30.45 -14.71
CA ALA A 7 -9.82 29.51 -15.76
C ALA A 7 -9.92 28.09 -15.19
N ALA A 8 -10.93 27.35 -15.64
CA ALA A 8 -11.05 25.92 -15.40
C ALA A 8 -9.73 25.27 -15.83
N ALA A 9 -9.01 24.68 -14.91
CA ALA A 9 -7.82 23.91 -15.22
C ALA A 9 -8.24 22.85 -16.25
N ALA A 10 -7.75 23.00 -17.47
CA ALA A 10 -7.98 22.04 -18.53
C ALA A 10 -7.44 20.70 -18.04
N TYR A 11 -8.31 19.73 -17.82
CA TYR A 11 -7.90 18.34 -17.61
C TYR A 11 -7.00 17.95 -18.78
N PRO A 12 -5.79 17.42 -18.52
CA PRO A 12 -4.91 16.97 -19.58
C PRO A 12 -5.69 15.98 -20.46
N ALA A 13 -5.50 16.09 -21.77
CA ALA A 13 -6.13 15.18 -22.74
C ALA A 13 -6.00 13.75 -22.23
N ARG A 14 -7.08 12.97 -22.26
CA ARG A 14 -7.15 11.58 -21.80
C ARG A 14 -6.13 10.77 -22.60
N ASP A 15 -4.95 10.61 -22.04
CA ASP A 15 -3.92 9.75 -22.62
C ASP A 15 -4.17 8.28 -22.22
N ASP A 16 -3.48 7.37 -22.89
CA ASP A 16 -3.61 5.92 -22.68
C ASP A 16 -3.34 5.50 -21.23
N TYR A 17 -2.39 6.16 -20.56
CA TYR A 17 -2.08 5.93 -19.15
C TYR A 17 -3.25 6.29 -18.23
N THR A 18 -3.86 7.45 -18.44
CA THR A 18 -5.01 7.90 -17.64
C THR A 18 -6.21 6.96 -17.83
N VAL A 19 -6.51 6.58 -19.07
CA VAL A 19 -7.58 5.63 -19.39
C VAL A 19 -7.32 4.27 -18.74
N PHE A 20 -6.07 3.79 -18.77
CA PHE A 20 -5.67 2.56 -18.11
C PHE A 20 -5.90 2.63 -16.58
N CYS A 21 -5.43 3.69 -15.93
CA CYS A 21 -5.58 3.87 -14.47
C CYS A 21 -7.06 3.96 -14.05
N GLU A 22 -7.89 4.66 -14.81
CA GLU A 22 -9.35 4.70 -14.59
C GLU A 22 -9.98 3.31 -14.73
N GLY A 23 -9.53 2.52 -15.71
CA GLY A 23 -9.93 1.13 -15.89
C GLY A 23 -9.58 0.25 -14.69
N ILE A 24 -8.35 0.34 -14.18
CA ILE A 24 -7.91 -0.37 -12.97
C ILE A 24 -8.74 0.06 -11.76
N ARG A 25 -8.98 1.36 -11.58
CA ARG A 25 -9.83 1.86 -10.49
C ARG A 25 -11.26 1.29 -10.55
N ALA A 26 -11.80 1.13 -11.74
CA ALA A 26 -13.13 0.51 -11.92
C ALA A 26 -13.13 -0.97 -11.49
N LEU A 27 -12.04 -1.71 -11.77
CA LEU A 27 -11.90 -3.14 -11.47
C LEU A 27 -11.70 -3.42 -9.97
N CYS A 28 -10.71 -2.77 -9.37
CA CYS A 28 -10.24 -3.13 -8.02
C CYS A 28 -10.33 -2.00 -6.98
N LYS A 29 -10.84 -0.82 -7.37
CA LYS A 29 -10.97 0.39 -6.52
C LYS A 29 -9.62 1.01 -6.10
N ILE A 30 -8.51 0.57 -6.64
CA ILE A 30 -7.18 1.15 -6.42
C ILE A 30 -6.98 2.28 -7.41
N ASP A 31 -6.70 3.49 -6.91
CA ASP A 31 -6.48 4.68 -7.74
C ASP A 31 -4.99 4.91 -7.98
N LEU A 32 -4.49 4.41 -9.11
CA LEU A 32 -3.08 4.53 -9.49
C LEU A 32 -2.68 5.97 -9.85
N LEU A 33 -3.62 6.88 -10.10
CA LEU A 33 -3.36 8.30 -10.36
C LEU A 33 -2.90 9.07 -9.11
N GLN A 34 -3.10 8.51 -7.90
CA GLN A 34 -2.59 9.09 -6.65
C GLN A 34 -1.07 8.92 -6.47
N TYR A 35 -0.44 8.08 -7.27
CA TYR A 35 1.01 7.87 -7.24
C TYR A 35 1.75 8.87 -8.14
N LYS A 36 3.05 9.04 -7.91
CA LYS A 36 3.90 9.86 -8.79
C LYS A 36 3.88 9.28 -10.21
N ARG A 37 3.22 9.99 -11.13
CA ARG A 37 2.97 9.53 -12.50
C ARG A 37 4.18 8.90 -13.17
N GLY A 38 5.32 9.60 -13.23
CA GLY A 38 6.50 9.12 -13.97
C GLY A 38 7.06 7.78 -13.44
N GLN A 39 6.89 7.49 -12.15
CA GLN A 39 7.29 6.22 -11.57
C GLN A 39 6.26 5.12 -11.84
N MET A 40 4.99 5.44 -11.66
CA MET A 40 3.89 4.49 -11.84
C MET A 40 3.74 4.10 -13.31
N GLU A 41 3.70 5.05 -14.22
CA GLU A 41 3.60 4.80 -15.65
C GLU A 41 4.76 3.92 -16.17
N ARG A 42 6.00 4.21 -15.76
CA ARG A 42 7.16 3.38 -16.11
C ARG A 42 7.01 1.93 -15.61
N ARG A 43 6.49 1.72 -14.40
CA ARG A 43 6.24 0.38 -13.85
C ARG A 43 5.19 -0.37 -14.64
N ILE A 44 4.06 0.29 -14.92
CA ILE A 44 2.95 -0.30 -15.67
C ILE A 44 3.44 -0.73 -17.05
N ARG A 45 4.08 0.18 -17.80
CA ARG A 45 4.59 -0.12 -19.14
C ARG A 45 5.62 -1.25 -19.12
N SER A 46 6.60 -1.18 -18.22
CA SER A 46 7.61 -2.24 -18.08
C SER A 46 7.02 -3.59 -17.70
N PHE A 47 5.91 -3.63 -16.98
CA PHE A 47 5.24 -4.89 -16.66
C PHE A 47 4.44 -5.41 -17.85
N ALA A 48 3.68 -4.55 -18.54
CA ALA A 48 2.93 -4.90 -19.74
C ALA A 48 3.85 -5.41 -20.86
N GLU A 49 4.98 -4.75 -21.09
CA GLU A 49 6.01 -5.19 -22.06
C GLU A 49 6.54 -6.60 -21.76
N ARG A 50 6.81 -6.92 -20.50
CA ARG A 50 7.24 -8.28 -20.10
C ARG A 50 6.16 -9.35 -20.31
N ARG A 51 4.90 -8.96 -20.36
CA ARG A 51 3.77 -9.81 -20.71
C ARG A 51 3.52 -9.89 -22.22
N GLY A 52 4.34 -9.18 -23.01
CA GLY A 52 4.24 -9.16 -24.47
C GLY A 52 3.24 -8.14 -25.03
N THR A 53 2.72 -7.25 -24.17
CA THR A 53 1.72 -6.25 -24.56
C THR A 53 2.26 -4.84 -24.29
N ALA A 54 2.59 -4.08 -25.35
CA ALA A 54 3.05 -2.68 -25.25
C ALA A 54 1.87 -1.68 -25.18
N ASP A 55 0.70 -2.07 -25.67
CA ASP A 55 -0.51 -1.27 -25.71
C ASP A 55 -1.29 -1.41 -24.39
N LEU A 56 -1.42 -0.30 -23.65
CA LEU A 56 -2.10 -0.29 -22.36
C LEU A 56 -3.59 -0.58 -22.46
N GLU A 57 -4.25 -0.25 -23.59
CA GLU A 57 -5.65 -0.57 -23.79
C GLU A 57 -5.85 -2.09 -23.98
N ALA A 58 -4.98 -2.71 -24.77
CA ALA A 58 -4.97 -4.17 -24.95
C ALA A 58 -4.70 -4.87 -23.60
N TYR A 59 -3.70 -4.37 -22.84
CA TYR A 59 -3.36 -4.95 -21.54
C TYR A 59 -4.51 -4.80 -20.52
N LEU A 60 -5.20 -3.67 -20.50
CA LEU A 60 -6.39 -3.49 -19.66
C LEU A 60 -7.50 -4.50 -19.99
N ARG A 61 -7.65 -4.87 -21.26
CA ARG A 61 -8.62 -5.91 -21.68
C ARG A 61 -8.22 -7.29 -21.15
N GLU A 62 -6.94 -7.62 -21.17
CA GLU A 62 -6.42 -8.87 -20.59
C GLU A 62 -6.68 -8.92 -19.10
N LEU A 63 -6.35 -7.86 -18.35
CA LEU A 63 -6.59 -7.75 -16.90
C LEU A 63 -8.07 -7.86 -16.52
N LYS A 64 -8.99 -7.43 -17.39
CA LYS A 64 -10.44 -7.60 -17.20
C LYS A 64 -10.90 -9.04 -17.35
N GLY A 65 -10.23 -9.80 -18.20
CA GLY A 65 -10.56 -11.18 -18.52
C GLY A 65 -9.88 -12.22 -17.62
N ASP A 66 -8.80 -11.84 -16.95
CA ASP A 66 -7.99 -12.76 -16.13
C ASP A 66 -7.73 -12.20 -14.72
N PRO A 67 -8.48 -12.68 -13.70
CA PRO A 67 -8.26 -12.27 -12.32
C PRO A 67 -6.86 -12.60 -11.78
N HIS A 68 -6.24 -13.68 -12.24
CA HIS A 68 -4.88 -14.05 -11.80
C HIS A 68 -3.83 -13.09 -12.37
N GLU A 69 -4.00 -12.66 -13.62
CA GLU A 69 -3.11 -11.65 -14.20
C GLU A 69 -3.32 -10.28 -13.53
N LEU A 70 -4.55 -9.92 -13.18
CA LEU A 70 -4.83 -8.72 -12.42
C LEU A 70 -4.14 -8.75 -11.06
N ASP A 71 -4.18 -9.87 -10.35
CA ASP A 71 -3.50 -10.04 -9.07
C ASP A 71 -1.98 -9.92 -9.22
N ALA A 72 -1.38 -10.60 -10.20
CA ALA A 72 0.05 -10.49 -10.49
C ALA A 72 0.47 -9.06 -10.87
N PHE A 73 -0.36 -8.36 -11.63
CA PHE A 73 -0.17 -6.95 -11.97
C PHE A 73 -0.18 -6.08 -10.71
N LEU A 74 -1.18 -6.23 -9.86
CA LEU A 74 -1.31 -5.43 -8.64
C LEU A 74 -0.15 -5.68 -7.68
N ASP A 75 0.28 -6.91 -7.48
CA ASP A 75 1.45 -7.26 -6.66
C ASP A 75 2.73 -6.57 -7.12
N ARG A 76 2.87 -6.38 -8.43
CA ARG A 76 4.05 -5.75 -9.00
C ARG A 76 4.00 -4.24 -9.01
N VAL A 77 2.82 -3.67 -9.19
CA VAL A 77 2.62 -2.23 -9.42
C VAL A 77 2.40 -1.49 -8.10
N THR A 78 1.61 -2.04 -7.20
CA THR A 78 1.51 -1.55 -5.82
C THR A 78 2.82 -1.83 -5.10
N ILE A 79 3.33 -0.82 -4.38
CA ILE A 79 4.60 -0.97 -3.66
C ILE A 79 4.30 -1.64 -2.32
N ASN A 80 4.09 -2.95 -2.36
CA ASN A 80 3.93 -3.76 -1.16
C ASN A 80 5.31 -4.14 -0.57
N VAL A 81 6.24 -3.17 -0.49
CA VAL A 81 7.54 -3.39 0.15
C VAL A 81 7.34 -3.26 1.66
N SER A 82 7.03 -4.37 2.28
CA SER A 82 6.97 -4.52 3.72
C SER A 82 7.89 -5.68 4.14
N GLN A 83 8.41 -5.63 5.34
CA GLN A 83 9.30 -6.63 5.91
C GLN A 83 9.18 -6.55 7.42
N LEU A 84 9.24 -7.69 8.10
CA LEU A 84 9.40 -7.72 9.55
C LEU A 84 10.73 -7.03 9.90
N TRP A 85 10.74 -6.29 10.98
CA TRP A 85 11.95 -5.57 11.47
C TRP A 85 12.57 -4.57 10.47
N ARG A 86 11.83 -4.13 9.45
CA ARG A 86 12.31 -3.12 8.50
C ARG A 86 12.71 -1.84 9.23
N ASN A 87 13.89 -1.29 8.90
CA ASN A 87 14.47 -0.11 9.55
C ASN A 87 14.64 -0.29 11.09
N PRO A 88 15.50 -1.19 11.55
CA PRO A 88 15.62 -1.58 12.97
C PRO A 88 15.80 -0.42 13.94
N VAL A 89 16.51 0.63 13.56
CA VAL A 89 16.69 1.84 14.39
C VAL A 89 15.35 2.46 14.82
N GLN A 90 14.31 2.36 14.00
CA GLN A 90 12.98 2.88 14.35
C GLN A 90 12.35 2.07 15.49
N TRP A 91 12.58 0.78 15.51
CA TRP A 91 12.07 -0.11 16.56
C TRP A 91 12.81 0.11 17.89
N GLU A 92 14.10 0.41 17.83
CA GLU A 92 14.88 0.80 19.02
C GLU A 92 14.33 2.10 19.64
N VAL A 93 14.04 3.11 18.82
CA VAL A 93 13.43 4.37 19.29
C VAL A 93 12.02 4.13 19.85
N LEU A 94 11.21 3.30 19.18
CA LEU A 94 9.88 2.94 19.63
C LEU A 94 9.92 2.27 21.01
N ALA A 95 10.83 1.30 21.19
CA ALA A 95 11.01 0.58 22.44
C ALA A 95 11.54 1.48 23.57
N ALA A 96 12.57 2.29 23.28
CA ALA A 96 13.25 3.05 24.32
C ALA A 96 12.44 4.27 24.81
N HIS A 97 11.65 4.89 23.93
CA HIS A 97 11.06 6.20 24.23
C HIS A 97 9.55 6.25 24.11
N VAL A 98 8.96 5.62 23.08
CA VAL A 98 7.55 5.81 22.77
C VAL A 98 6.64 4.87 23.56
N LEU A 99 6.95 3.58 23.53
CA LEU A 99 6.12 2.57 24.21
C LEU A 99 6.07 2.76 25.74
N PRO A 100 7.18 3.05 26.45
CA PRO A 100 7.13 3.31 27.89
C PRO A 100 6.23 4.50 28.25
N GLU A 101 6.34 5.60 27.50
CA GLU A 101 5.48 6.78 27.72
C GLU A 101 3.99 6.47 27.48
N LEU A 102 3.68 5.78 26.39
CA LEU A 102 2.29 5.40 26.07
C LEU A 102 1.71 4.40 27.08
N ALA A 103 2.56 3.55 27.67
CA ALA A 103 2.15 2.54 28.65
C ALA A 103 1.68 3.15 29.98
N GLU A 104 2.09 4.38 30.32
CA GLU A 104 1.61 5.10 31.52
C GLU A 104 0.09 5.28 31.52
N ALA A 105 -0.54 5.34 30.34
CA ALA A 105 -1.99 5.39 30.22
C ALA A 105 -2.70 4.04 30.47
N GLY A 106 -1.96 2.96 30.75
CA GLY A 106 -2.48 1.63 31.06
C GLY A 106 -3.03 0.86 29.84
N ARG A 107 -3.08 1.47 28.66
CA ARG A 107 -3.51 0.86 27.38
C ARG A 107 -2.95 1.65 26.21
N ILE A 108 -2.50 0.94 25.19
CA ILE A 108 -1.98 1.54 23.96
C ILE A 108 -2.98 1.29 22.81
N ARG A 109 -3.21 2.32 22.01
CA ARG A 109 -3.91 2.19 20.71
C ARG A 109 -2.93 2.59 19.61
N ALA A 110 -2.72 1.68 18.67
CA ALA A 110 -1.80 1.85 17.56
C ALA A 110 -2.50 1.64 16.23
N TRP A 111 -2.06 2.37 15.22
CA TRP A 111 -2.58 2.26 13.86
C TRP A 111 -1.44 2.23 12.85
N SER A 112 -1.36 1.12 12.09
CA SER A 112 -0.49 0.98 10.93
C SER A 112 -1.29 1.35 9.68
N ALA A 113 -1.01 2.51 9.12
CA ALA A 113 -1.67 3.05 7.93
C ALA A 113 -0.87 2.65 6.68
N GLY A 114 -1.45 1.85 5.78
CA GLY A 114 -0.73 1.19 4.69
C GLY A 114 0.02 -0.03 5.21
N CYS A 115 -0.65 -0.88 5.99
CA CYS A 115 -0.03 -1.99 6.71
C CYS A 115 0.47 -3.13 5.80
N SER A 116 0.13 -3.13 4.51
CA SER A 116 0.41 -4.24 3.59
C SER A 116 -0.03 -5.57 4.21
N TYR A 117 0.78 -6.61 4.11
CA TYR A 117 0.50 -7.92 4.73
C TYR A 117 0.79 -7.96 6.25
N GLY A 118 0.85 -6.81 6.92
CA GLY A 118 0.86 -6.69 8.37
C GLY A 118 2.23 -6.71 9.03
N ALA A 119 3.34 -6.81 8.28
CA ALA A 119 4.69 -6.94 8.87
C ALA A 119 5.02 -5.82 9.88
N GLU A 120 4.68 -4.56 9.58
CA GLU A 120 4.86 -3.43 10.50
C GLU A 120 4.01 -3.60 11.76
N ALA A 121 2.72 -3.91 11.60
CA ALA A 121 1.78 -4.05 12.71
C ALA A 121 2.22 -5.15 13.69
N TYR A 122 2.63 -6.31 13.16
CA TYR A 122 3.13 -7.41 13.99
C TYR A 122 4.49 -7.12 14.61
N THR A 123 5.36 -6.38 13.93
CA THR A 123 6.63 -5.92 14.54
C THR A 123 6.36 -5.00 15.72
N VAL A 124 5.44 -4.04 15.60
CA VAL A 124 5.03 -3.18 16.74
C VAL A 124 4.53 -4.01 17.91
N LEU A 125 3.67 -5.01 17.65
CA LEU A 125 3.15 -5.88 18.71
C LEU A 125 4.26 -6.70 19.38
N ALA A 126 5.22 -7.22 18.61
CA ALA A 126 6.34 -7.98 19.13
C ALA A 126 7.26 -7.10 20.02
N VAL A 127 7.64 -5.92 19.52
CA VAL A 127 8.44 -4.94 20.28
C VAL A 127 7.72 -4.54 21.56
N ALA A 128 6.43 -4.29 21.49
CA ALA A 128 5.66 -3.89 22.66
C ALA A 128 5.50 -5.01 23.70
N ALA A 129 5.31 -6.25 23.25
CA ALA A 129 5.24 -7.41 24.15
C ALA A 129 6.54 -7.60 24.96
N GLU A 130 7.70 -7.25 24.37
CA GLU A 130 8.99 -7.31 25.01
C GLU A 130 9.25 -6.09 25.90
N THR A 131 8.88 -4.89 25.44
CA THR A 131 9.23 -3.62 26.10
C THR A 131 8.28 -3.27 27.25
N VAL A 132 6.98 -3.50 27.08
CA VAL A 132 5.92 -3.14 28.03
C VAL A 132 4.98 -4.33 28.30
N PRO A 133 5.50 -5.43 28.86
CA PRO A 133 4.75 -6.65 29.05
C PRO A 133 3.51 -6.41 29.92
N GLY A 134 2.39 -6.98 29.51
CA GLY A 134 1.13 -6.87 30.24
C GLY A 134 0.32 -5.61 29.96
N VAL A 135 0.82 -4.65 29.18
CA VAL A 135 0.04 -3.49 28.73
C VAL A 135 -0.82 -3.89 27.53
N PRO A 136 -2.17 -3.78 27.58
CA PRO A 136 -3.02 -4.10 26.46
C PRO A 136 -2.78 -3.17 25.26
N ILE A 137 -2.68 -3.75 24.06
CA ILE A 137 -2.51 -3.00 22.81
C ILE A 137 -3.66 -3.32 21.86
N ASP A 138 -4.35 -2.26 21.44
CA ASP A 138 -5.37 -2.30 20.40
C ASP A 138 -4.71 -1.86 19.08
N MET A 139 -4.26 -2.86 18.29
CA MET A 139 -3.57 -2.62 17.03
C MET A 139 -4.56 -2.66 15.86
N ARG A 140 -4.57 -1.60 15.07
CA ARG A 140 -5.32 -1.52 13.82
C ARG A 140 -4.37 -1.42 12.62
N GLY A 141 -4.52 -2.33 11.66
CA GLY A 141 -3.90 -2.22 10.34
C GLY A 141 -4.94 -1.85 9.28
N THR A 142 -4.60 -0.97 8.37
CA THR A 142 -5.41 -0.65 7.19
C THR A 142 -4.54 -0.58 5.95
N ASP A 143 -5.06 -1.07 4.83
CA ASP A 143 -4.43 -0.95 3.52
C ASP A 143 -5.49 -0.79 2.43
N ILE A 144 -5.13 -0.18 1.31
CA ILE A 144 -6.00 -0.06 0.13
C ILE A 144 -6.09 -1.38 -0.63
N ASP A 145 -5.07 -2.24 -0.52
CA ASP A 145 -5.06 -3.57 -1.12
C ASP A 145 -5.70 -4.58 -0.16
N LYS A 146 -6.94 -4.95 -0.49
CA LYS A 146 -7.71 -5.91 0.31
C LYS A 146 -6.98 -7.26 0.49
N ARG A 147 -6.25 -7.74 -0.53
CA ARG A 147 -5.52 -9.00 -0.48
C ARG A 147 -4.41 -8.95 0.57
N MET A 148 -3.73 -7.80 0.68
CA MET A 148 -2.72 -7.58 1.71
C MET A 148 -3.34 -7.59 3.11
N VAL A 149 -4.51 -6.98 3.28
CA VAL A 149 -5.25 -7.02 4.55
C VAL A 149 -5.70 -8.45 4.90
N ASP A 150 -6.14 -9.22 3.92
CA ASP A 150 -6.54 -10.60 4.14
C ASP A 150 -5.32 -11.47 4.53
N ARG A 151 -4.17 -11.32 3.86
CA ARG A 151 -2.89 -11.95 4.25
C ARG A 151 -2.43 -11.51 5.66
N ALA A 152 -2.58 -10.23 5.99
CA ALA A 152 -2.25 -9.72 7.33
C ALA A 152 -3.09 -10.40 8.42
N ARG A 153 -4.35 -10.72 8.16
CA ARG A 153 -5.22 -11.44 9.09
C ARG A 153 -4.83 -12.89 9.31
N GLU A 154 -4.24 -13.53 8.30
CA GLU A 154 -3.71 -14.88 8.42
C GLU A 154 -2.51 -14.93 9.38
N GLY A 155 -1.73 -13.86 9.46
CA GLY A 155 -0.61 -13.72 10.37
C GLY A 155 0.52 -14.74 10.12
N CYS A 156 0.62 -15.28 8.89
CA CYS A 156 1.61 -16.27 8.50
C CYS A 156 2.77 -15.60 7.77
N TYR A 157 3.99 -15.82 8.24
CA TYR A 157 5.22 -15.26 7.71
C TYR A 157 6.23 -16.37 7.41
N SER A 158 7.04 -16.16 6.39
CA SER A 158 8.18 -17.02 6.03
C SER A 158 9.50 -16.38 6.48
N ALA A 159 10.59 -17.12 6.37
CA ALA A 159 11.93 -16.57 6.64
C ALA A 159 12.32 -15.44 5.66
N ASP A 160 11.70 -15.39 4.48
CA ASP A 160 11.94 -14.33 3.49
C ASP A 160 11.24 -13.01 3.84
N ASP A 161 10.33 -13.02 4.82
CA ASP A 161 9.62 -11.85 5.31
C ASP A 161 10.39 -11.12 6.45
N ALA A 162 11.52 -11.69 6.91
CA ALA A 162 12.34 -11.20 8.02
C ALA A 162 13.60 -10.43 7.56
#